data_5bf28582239221781a73d22307e67822
#
_entry.id   5bf28582239221781a73d22307e67822
#
_cell.length_a   1.000
_cell.length_b   1.000
_cell.length_c   1.000
_cell.angle_alpha   90.00
_cell.angle_beta   90.00
_cell.angle_gamma   90.00
#
_symmetry.space_group_name_H-M   'P 1'
#
loop_
_entity.id
_entity.type
_entity.pdbx_description
1 polymer ?
#
loop_
_entity_poly.entity_id
_entity_poly.type
_entity_poly.pdbx_seq_one_letter_code
_entity_poly.pdbx_strand_id
1 'polypeptide(L)'
;MDALSIFGLALVIIFVIVILFGSLFTVSQTERALIERYSRFQRVTGRGLQFKVPLIDAVRRINTQLQQFETQAETKTKDNVFVTIFVSIQLYVMEDTEDHIRNAYYKLYNPGVQIQSYVANAILGHVPSMDFDEVFTSQVAIADFIKTALDGPMEQFGRGVQKVQVTKITPPENVRQAMDNINAARRDQEAAKAKGEADKIIVVKEAEAQMERDILLGKGIAGQRAAIVDGLAKSVEDFKDKFKGINSTEILKFVVITNYFDTLKEVAAKSHTNTIFMNHSPGSVDEVYQRLTCALIAGGVAGRFDAPPDDGAVERAQAAAAGSSGSDGG
;
A
#
# COMPACT_ATOMS: atom_id res chain seq x y z
N MET A 1 -7.47 -24.40 95.19
CA MET A 1 -8.09 -24.47 93.87
C MET A 1 -8.07 -25.92 93.44
N ASP A 2 -9.22 -26.50 93.26
CA ASP A 2 -9.32 -27.93 92.95
C ASP A 2 -8.86 -28.18 91.50
N ALA A 3 -8.20 -29.28 91.27
CA ALA A 3 -7.67 -29.65 89.96
C ALA A 3 -8.74 -29.58 88.83
N LEU A 4 -9.99 -29.77 89.19
CA LEU A 4 -11.17 -29.65 88.35
C LEU A 4 -11.42 -28.22 87.87
N SER A 5 -11.21 -27.23 88.78
CA SER A 5 -11.39 -25.81 88.43
C SER A 5 -10.27 -25.31 87.54
N ILE A 6 -9.04 -25.76 87.73
CA ILE A 6 -7.89 -25.45 86.86
C ILE A 6 -8.09 -26.04 85.45
N PHE A 7 -8.60 -27.28 85.38
CA PHE A 7 -8.90 -27.92 84.12
C PHE A 7 -10.05 -27.17 83.33
N GLY A 8 -11.10 -26.80 84.06
CA GLY A 8 -12.19 -26.01 83.45
C GLY A 8 -11.72 -24.65 82.93
N LEU A 9 -10.87 -23.95 83.72
CA LEU A 9 -10.30 -22.67 83.27
C LEU A 9 -9.41 -22.82 82.03
N ALA A 10 -8.59 -23.86 81.97
CA ALA A 10 -7.75 -24.14 80.82
C ALA A 10 -8.59 -24.41 79.56
N LEU A 11 -9.68 -25.16 79.70
CA LEU A 11 -10.58 -25.46 78.59
C LEU A 11 -11.28 -24.15 78.03
N VAL A 12 -11.70 -23.26 78.92
CA VAL A 12 -12.28 -21.92 78.53
C VAL A 12 -11.23 -21.08 77.81
N ILE A 13 -9.98 -21.06 78.35
CA ILE A 13 -8.91 -20.26 77.69
C ILE A 13 -8.63 -20.80 76.29
N ILE A 14 -8.51 -22.15 76.16
CA ILE A 14 -8.33 -22.76 74.82
C ILE A 14 -9.48 -22.43 73.89
N PHE A 15 -10.72 -22.48 74.35
CA PHE A 15 -11.89 -22.17 73.57
C PHE A 15 -11.89 -20.67 73.09
N VAL A 16 -11.53 -19.74 74.00
CA VAL A 16 -11.37 -18.33 73.65
C VAL A 16 -10.26 -18.12 72.63
N ILE A 17 -9.12 -18.82 72.74
CA ILE A 17 -8.03 -18.74 71.79
C ILE A 17 -8.47 -19.26 70.41
N VAL A 18 -9.18 -20.39 70.37
CA VAL A 18 -9.70 -20.95 69.10
C VAL A 18 -10.68 -19.99 68.44
N ILE A 19 -11.56 -19.33 69.22
CA ILE A 19 -12.48 -18.32 68.73
C ILE A 19 -11.70 -17.10 68.15
N LEU A 20 -10.68 -16.63 68.90
CA LEU A 20 -9.86 -15.51 68.49
C LEU A 20 -9.12 -15.77 67.17
N PHE A 21 -8.48 -16.93 67.05
CA PHE A 21 -7.82 -17.36 65.83
C PHE A 21 -8.81 -17.60 64.69
N GLY A 22 -9.99 -18.13 64.93
CA GLY A 22 -11.06 -18.34 63.96
C GLY A 22 -11.73 -17.04 63.51
N SER A 23 -11.54 -15.94 64.27
CA SER A 23 -12.09 -14.63 63.93
C SER A 23 -11.25 -13.85 62.90
N LEU A 24 -9.99 -14.18 62.75
CA LEU A 24 -9.09 -13.48 61.85
C LEU A 24 -9.06 -14.18 60.49
N PHE A 25 -9.17 -13.38 59.40
CA PHE A 25 -8.97 -13.85 58.04
C PHE A 25 -8.28 -12.76 57.20
N THR A 26 -7.60 -13.21 56.15
CA THR A 26 -6.88 -12.31 55.23
C THR A 26 -7.61 -12.18 53.91
N VAL A 27 -7.63 -10.98 53.34
CA VAL A 27 -8.18 -10.66 52.04
C VAL A 27 -7.03 -10.24 51.13
N SER A 28 -6.93 -10.88 49.98
CA SER A 28 -5.89 -10.61 48.98
C SER A 28 -6.04 -9.17 48.40
N GLN A 29 -4.94 -8.65 47.84
CA GLN A 29 -4.95 -7.33 47.20
C GLN A 29 -5.90 -7.26 46.00
N THR A 30 -6.14 -8.39 45.35
CA THR A 30 -6.97 -8.54 44.13
C THR A 30 -8.44 -8.84 44.42
N GLU A 31 -8.80 -8.93 45.68
CA GLU A 31 -10.13 -9.34 46.10
C GLU A 31 -10.74 -8.33 47.07
N ARG A 32 -12.05 -8.36 47.18
CA ARG A 32 -12.83 -7.77 48.26
C ARG A 32 -13.64 -8.88 48.92
N ALA A 33 -13.84 -8.79 50.24
CA ALA A 33 -14.64 -9.74 50.94
C ALA A 33 -15.94 -9.11 51.40
N LEU A 34 -17.03 -9.84 51.19
CA LEU A 34 -18.37 -9.47 51.69
C LEU A 34 -18.62 -10.38 52.88
N ILE A 35 -19.03 -9.80 54.02
CA ILE A 35 -19.44 -10.51 55.19
C ILE A 35 -20.95 -10.67 55.21
N GLU A 36 -21.41 -11.91 55.22
CA GLU A 36 -22.79 -12.30 55.39
C GLU A 36 -23.02 -12.77 56.81
N ARG A 37 -24.01 -12.27 57.51
CA ARG A 37 -24.48 -12.74 58.79
C ARG A 37 -25.88 -13.36 58.65
N TYR A 38 -26.00 -14.65 58.94
CA TYR A 38 -27.25 -15.40 58.71
C TYR A 38 -27.76 -15.24 57.24
N SER A 39 -26.88 -15.35 56.28
CA SER A 39 -27.18 -15.16 54.84
C SER A 39 -27.69 -13.77 54.46
N ARG A 40 -27.50 -12.75 55.31
CA ARG A 40 -27.80 -11.36 55.01
C ARG A 40 -26.50 -10.58 54.88
N PHE A 41 -26.39 -9.78 53.83
CA PHE A 41 -25.27 -8.84 53.68
C PHE A 41 -25.13 -7.94 54.89
N GLN A 42 -23.96 -7.83 55.42
CA GLN A 42 -23.62 -7.01 56.57
C GLN A 42 -22.72 -5.83 56.17
N ARG A 43 -21.60 -6.12 55.57
CA ARG A 43 -20.61 -5.10 55.16
C ARG A 43 -19.62 -5.65 54.13
N VAL A 44 -18.94 -4.76 53.42
CA VAL A 44 -17.75 -5.08 52.62
C VAL A 44 -16.50 -4.82 53.45
N THR A 45 -15.52 -5.69 53.35
CA THR A 45 -14.25 -5.49 54.04
C THR A 45 -13.12 -5.15 53.12
N GLY A 46 -12.18 -4.34 53.62
CA GLY A 46 -10.97 -3.96 52.94
C GLY A 46 -9.98 -5.10 52.72
N ARG A 47 -8.88 -4.77 52.06
CA ARG A 47 -7.73 -5.66 51.84
C ARG A 47 -6.93 -5.85 53.14
N GLY A 48 -6.24 -6.98 53.28
CA GLY A 48 -5.40 -7.30 54.43
C GLY A 48 -6.09 -8.10 55.49
N LEU A 49 -5.65 -7.96 56.75
CA LEU A 49 -6.17 -8.71 57.92
C LEU A 49 -7.53 -8.12 58.32
N GLN A 50 -8.54 -8.96 58.39
CA GLN A 50 -9.92 -8.59 58.72
C GLN A 50 -10.47 -9.47 59.81
N PHE A 51 -11.51 -8.99 60.48
CA PHE A 51 -12.17 -9.67 61.58
C PHE A 51 -13.60 -10.08 61.19
N LYS A 52 -13.95 -11.32 61.54
CA LYS A 52 -15.29 -11.91 61.40
C LYS A 52 -15.71 -12.61 62.71
N VAL A 53 -16.98 -12.73 62.93
CA VAL A 53 -17.50 -13.53 64.02
C VAL A 53 -17.55 -15.00 63.60
N PRO A 54 -16.73 -15.88 64.19
CA PRO A 54 -16.71 -17.29 63.80
C PRO A 54 -18.09 -17.93 64.10
N LEU A 55 -18.49 -18.90 63.32
CA LEU A 55 -19.78 -19.61 63.32
C LEU A 55 -20.98 -18.84 62.80
N ILE A 56 -20.97 -17.49 62.83
CA ILE A 56 -22.13 -16.66 62.46
C ILE A 56 -21.88 -15.97 61.11
N ASP A 57 -20.64 -15.51 60.87
CA ASP A 57 -20.30 -14.72 59.69
C ASP A 57 -19.71 -15.63 58.59
N ALA A 58 -20.33 -15.64 57.43
CA ALA A 58 -19.81 -16.22 56.19
C ALA A 58 -19.06 -15.17 55.38
N VAL A 59 -17.90 -15.54 54.84
CA VAL A 59 -17.07 -14.67 54.00
C VAL A 59 -17.23 -15.07 52.53
N ARG A 60 -17.71 -14.13 51.71
CA ARG A 60 -17.76 -14.26 50.26
C ARG A 60 -16.68 -13.37 49.65
N ARG A 61 -15.99 -13.86 48.64
CA ARG A 61 -14.92 -13.13 47.97
C ARG A 61 -15.34 -12.80 46.54
N ILE A 62 -15.06 -11.58 46.11
CA ILE A 62 -15.21 -11.14 44.73
C ILE A 62 -13.86 -10.66 44.21
N ASN A 63 -13.48 -11.12 43.02
CA ASN A 63 -12.28 -10.65 42.36
C ASN A 63 -12.54 -9.28 41.72
N THR A 64 -11.68 -8.31 42.04
CA THR A 64 -11.75 -6.93 41.54
C THR A 64 -10.80 -6.66 40.40
N GLN A 65 -10.03 -7.65 39.94
CA GLN A 65 -9.16 -7.55 38.80
C GLN A 65 -9.96 -7.32 37.52
N LEU A 66 -9.28 -6.73 36.54
CA LEU A 66 -9.80 -6.57 35.21
C LEU A 66 -10.08 -7.95 34.58
N GLN A 67 -11.30 -8.18 34.16
CA GLN A 67 -11.74 -9.42 33.53
C GLN A 67 -12.06 -9.19 32.06
N GLN A 68 -11.58 -10.05 31.19
CA GLN A 68 -11.88 -10.01 29.77
C GLN A 68 -12.98 -11.01 29.47
N PHE A 69 -14.01 -10.54 28.75
CA PHE A 69 -15.08 -11.36 28.22
C PHE A 69 -15.07 -11.27 26.71
N GLU A 70 -15.11 -12.42 26.06
CA GLU A 70 -15.24 -12.51 24.63
C GLU A 70 -16.65 -12.97 24.29
N THR A 71 -17.27 -12.28 23.35
CA THR A 71 -18.60 -12.60 22.89
C THR A 71 -18.69 -12.38 21.39
N GLN A 72 -19.70 -12.99 20.78
CA GLN A 72 -19.98 -12.81 19.36
C GLN A 72 -21.46 -12.54 19.16
N ALA A 73 -21.77 -11.77 18.13
CA ALA A 73 -23.12 -11.56 17.69
C ALA A 73 -23.18 -11.64 16.17
N GLU A 74 -24.21 -12.30 15.68
CA GLU A 74 -24.53 -12.35 14.26
C GLU A 74 -25.56 -11.29 13.94
N THR A 75 -25.32 -10.53 12.88
CA THR A 75 -26.21 -9.47 12.41
C THR A 75 -26.17 -9.37 10.89
N LYS A 76 -27.07 -8.57 10.34
CA LYS A 76 -27.17 -8.32 8.92
C LYS A 76 -26.86 -6.86 8.64
N THR A 77 -25.99 -6.60 7.67
CA THR A 77 -25.70 -5.25 7.21
C THR A 77 -26.82 -4.69 6.33
N LYS A 78 -26.77 -3.40 6.03
CA LYS A 78 -27.70 -2.72 5.13
C LYS A 78 -27.72 -3.36 3.73
N ASP A 79 -26.59 -3.86 3.26
CA ASP A 79 -26.42 -4.58 1.96
C ASP A 79 -26.92 -6.02 2.01
N ASN A 80 -27.66 -6.41 3.05
CA ASN A 80 -28.17 -7.77 3.25
C ASN A 80 -27.09 -8.86 3.43
N VAL A 81 -25.87 -8.51 3.83
CA VAL A 81 -24.81 -9.46 4.13
C VAL A 81 -24.86 -9.82 5.61
N PHE A 82 -24.91 -11.11 5.92
CA PHE A 82 -24.77 -11.58 7.30
C PHE A 82 -23.32 -11.48 7.74
N VAL A 83 -23.07 -10.99 8.94
CA VAL A 83 -21.74 -10.87 9.52
C VAL A 83 -21.75 -11.32 10.97
N THR A 84 -20.70 -12.04 11.36
CA THR A 84 -20.47 -12.39 12.75
C THR A 84 -19.38 -11.46 13.28
N ILE A 85 -19.71 -10.69 14.30
CA ILE A 85 -18.84 -9.72 14.94
C ILE A 85 -18.38 -10.28 16.29
N PHE A 86 -17.07 -10.42 16.45
CA PHE A 86 -16.44 -10.85 17.70
C PHE A 86 -16.00 -9.61 18.47
N VAL A 87 -16.42 -9.54 19.74
CA VAL A 87 -16.14 -8.39 20.60
C VAL A 87 -15.48 -8.87 21.88
N SER A 88 -14.40 -8.21 22.24
CA SER A 88 -13.71 -8.37 23.52
C SER A 88 -14.00 -7.18 24.42
N ILE A 89 -14.46 -7.44 25.62
CA ILE A 89 -14.90 -6.45 26.58
C ILE A 89 -14.08 -6.64 27.86
N GLN A 90 -13.49 -5.57 28.34
CA GLN A 90 -12.76 -5.52 29.58
C GLN A 90 -13.61 -4.85 30.66
N LEU A 91 -13.93 -5.61 31.71
CA LEU A 91 -14.74 -5.17 32.82
C LEU A 91 -13.96 -5.24 34.10
N TYR A 92 -14.27 -4.32 35.01
CA TYR A 92 -13.76 -4.32 36.38
C TYR A 92 -14.91 -4.10 37.37
N VAL A 93 -14.71 -4.46 38.61
CA VAL A 93 -15.67 -4.19 39.70
C VAL A 93 -15.39 -2.79 40.22
N MET A 94 -16.41 -1.94 40.26
CA MET A 94 -16.30 -0.60 40.82
C MET A 94 -16.16 -0.69 42.33
N GLU A 95 -15.08 -0.10 42.86
CA GLU A 95 -14.76 -0.15 44.30
C GLU A 95 -15.14 1.15 45.04
N ASP A 96 -15.74 2.11 44.36
CA ASP A 96 -16.03 3.47 44.92
C ASP A 96 -17.00 3.42 46.06
N THR A 97 -17.97 2.51 46.06
CA THR A 97 -19.02 2.38 47.05
C THR A 97 -19.21 0.91 47.43
N GLU A 98 -19.57 0.66 48.70
CA GLU A 98 -19.94 -0.70 49.16
C GLU A 98 -21.11 -1.28 48.36
N ASP A 99 -22.03 -0.44 47.92
CA ASP A 99 -23.17 -0.82 47.10
C ASP A 99 -22.76 -1.38 45.72
N HIS A 100 -21.73 -0.84 45.10
CA HIS A 100 -21.22 -1.35 43.82
C HIS A 100 -20.69 -2.76 44.00
N ILE A 101 -19.88 -3.02 45.01
CA ILE A 101 -19.32 -4.32 45.28
C ILE A 101 -20.42 -5.34 45.64
N ARG A 102 -21.39 -4.91 46.43
CA ARG A 102 -22.58 -5.71 46.77
C ARG A 102 -23.38 -6.05 45.51
N ASN A 103 -23.66 -5.08 44.67
CA ASN A 103 -24.41 -5.28 43.43
C ASN A 103 -23.66 -6.21 42.46
N ALA A 104 -22.34 -6.05 42.34
CA ALA A 104 -21.51 -6.89 41.49
C ALA A 104 -21.51 -8.36 41.89
N TYR A 105 -21.73 -8.63 43.19
CA TYR A 105 -21.79 -10.00 43.70
C TYR A 105 -23.21 -10.59 43.65
N TYR A 106 -24.23 -9.84 44.10
CA TYR A 106 -25.57 -10.38 44.30
C TYR A 106 -26.54 -10.18 43.12
N LYS A 107 -26.39 -9.10 42.38
CA LYS A 107 -27.36 -8.79 41.31
C LYS A 107 -27.11 -9.58 40.03
N LEU A 108 -25.89 -10.05 39.81
CA LEU A 108 -25.48 -10.63 38.53
C LEU A 108 -24.95 -12.06 38.75
N TYR A 109 -25.82 -13.07 38.55
CA TYR A 109 -25.45 -14.47 38.71
C TYR A 109 -24.46 -14.95 37.64
N ASN A 110 -24.72 -14.60 36.36
CA ASN A 110 -23.84 -14.93 35.26
C ASN A 110 -23.56 -13.67 34.41
N PRO A 111 -22.47 -12.96 34.69
CA PRO A 111 -22.15 -11.73 33.96
C PRO A 111 -21.95 -11.96 32.47
N GLY A 112 -21.37 -13.09 32.05
CA GLY A 112 -21.06 -13.37 30.66
C GLY A 112 -22.33 -13.42 29.78
N VAL A 113 -23.36 -14.11 30.22
CA VAL A 113 -24.62 -14.21 29.45
C VAL A 113 -25.32 -12.87 29.31
N GLN A 114 -25.33 -12.10 30.40
CA GLN A 114 -25.96 -10.79 30.40
C GLN A 114 -25.24 -9.80 29.48
N ILE A 115 -23.91 -9.80 29.56
CA ILE A 115 -23.08 -8.97 28.67
C ILE A 115 -23.28 -9.35 27.21
N GLN A 116 -23.32 -10.65 26.90
CA GLN A 116 -23.59 -11.14 25.55
C GLN A 116 -24.92 -10.59 25.01
N SER A 117 -25.97 -10.60 25.83
CA SER A 117 -27.28 -10.09 25.45
C SER A 117 -27.26 -8.57 25.16
N TYR A 118 -26.60 -7.78 26.00
CA TYR A 118 -26.47 -6.33 25.77
C TYR A 118 -25.64 -6.01 24.54
N VAL A 119 -24.54 -6.74 24.33
CA VAL A 119 -23.68 -6.58 23.13
C VAL A 119 -24.44 -6.93 21.88
N ALA A 120 -25.16 -8.08 21.89
CA ALA A 120 -25.99 -8.48 20.76
C ALA A 120 -27.04 -7.42 20.41
N ASN A 121 -27.73 -6.88 21.42
CA ASN A 121 -28.71 -5.81 21.21
C ASN A 121 -28.06 -4.52 20.66
N ALA A 122 -26.88 -4.13 21.15
CA ALA A 122 -26.17 -2.98 20.65
C ALA A 122 -25.75 -3.14 19.19
N ILE A 123 -25.23 -4.32 18.83
CA ILE A 123 -24.82 -4.65 17.47
C ILE A 123 -26.04 -4.69 16.54
N LEU A 124 -27.12 -5.37 16.94
CA LEU A 124 -28.36 -5.46 16.17
C LEU A 124 -29.04 -4.10 15.99
N GLY A 125 -28.83 -3.16 16.88
CA GLY A 125 -29.37 -1.80 16.78
C GLY A 125 -28.57 -0.87 15.86
N HIS A 126 -27.28 -1.11 15.67
CA HIS A 126 -26.38 -0.18 14.98
C HIS A 126 -25.91 -0.67 13.62
N VAL A 127 -25.44 -1.90 13.53
CA VAL A 127 -24.82 -2.47 12.32
C VAL A 127 -25.77 -2.56 11.12
N PRO A 128 -27.09 -2.83 11.25
CA PRO A 128 -28.00 -2.85 10.10
C PRO A 128 -28.16 -1.51 9.36
N SER A 129 -27.73 -0.40 9.94
CA SER A 129 -27.71 0.90 9.28
C SER A 129 -26.46 1.16 8.44
N MET A 130 -25.43 0.31 8.56
CA MET A 130 -24.13 0.45 7.94
C MET A 130 -23.98 -0.50 6.74
N ASP A 131 -23.28 -0.06 5.70
CA ASP A 131 -22.89 -0.91 4.58
C ASP A 131 -21.76 -1.87 5.01
N PHE A 132 -21.60 -2.99 4.31
CA PHE A 132 -20.63 -4.02 4.67
C PHE A 132 -19.19 -3.47 4.79
N ASP A 133 -18.75 -2.68 3.82
CA ASP A 133 -17.41 -2.07 3.84
C ASP A 133 -17.25 -1.07 4.99
N GLU A 134 -18.32 -0.37 5.35
CA GLU A 134 -18.32 0.58 6.46
C GLU A 134 -18.15 -0.13 7.81
N VAL A 135 -18.72 -1.31 7.99
CA VAL A 135 -18.55 -2.11 9.22
C VAL A 135 -17.07 -2.47 9.45
N PHE A 136 -16.31 -2.74 8.38
CA PHE A 136 -14.86 -3.02 8.48
C PHE A 136 -14.02 -1.78 8.76
N THR A 137 -14.40 -0.64 8.22
CA THR A 137 -13.64 0.61 8.41
C THR A 137 -13.96 1.30 9.72
N SER A 138 -15.19 1.12 10.24
CA SER A 138 -15.71 1.83 11.42
C SER A 138 -15.68 0.99 12.71
N GLN A 139 -14.75 0.04 12.83
CA GLN A 139 -14.65 -0.86 14.00
C GLN A 139 -14.56 -0.09 15.34
N VAL A 140 -13.87 1.04 15.36
CA VAL A 140 -13.72 1.89 16.55
C VAL A 140 -15.06 2.52 16.94
N ALA A 141 -15.80 3.04 15.97
CA ALA A 141 -17.12 3.63 16.21
C ALA A 141 -18.12 2.60 16.75
N ILE A 142 -18.10 1.37 16.20
CA ILE A 142 -18.90 0.25 16.69
C ILE A 142 -18.53 -0.10 18.13
N ALA A 143 -17.23 -0.15 18.46
CA ALA A 143 -16.76 -0.44 19.79
C ALA A 143 -17.18 0.64 20.80
N ASP A 144 -17.10 1.91 20.43
CA ASP A 144 -17.52 3.05 21.27
C ASP A 144 -19.03 3.06 21.48
N PHE A 145 -19.81 2.72 20.44
CA PHE A 145 -21.26 2.57 20.57
C PHE A 145 -21.62 1.45 21.54
N ILE A 146 -21.00 0.28 21.42
CA ILE A 146 -21.21 -0.85 22.34
C ILE A 146 -20.82 -0.47 23.75
N LYS A 147 -19.69 0.25 23.93
CA LYS A 147 -19.25 0.72 25.24
C LYS A 147 -20.31 1.61 25.87
N THR A 148 -20.81 2.61 25.17
CA THR A 148 -21.83 3.53 25.64
C THR A 148 -23.14 2.79 26.01
N ALA A 149 -23.51 1.80 25.21
CA ALA A 149 -24.70 0.98 25.47
C ALA A 149 -24.54 0.08 26.70
N LEU A 150 -23.31 -0.32 27.04
CA LEU A 150 -23.01 -1.17 28.20
C LEU A 150 -22.79 -0.37 29.50
N ASP A 151 -22.23 0.83 29.44
CA ASP A 151 -21.81 1.60 30.61
C ASP A 151 -22.96 1.78 31.63
N GLY A 152 -24.12 2.24 31.19
CA GLY A 152 -25.25 2.47 32.08
C GLY A 152 -25.80 1.20 32.77
N PRO A 153 -26.11 0.14 32.03
CA PRO A 153 -26.55 -1.13 32.63
C PRO A 153 -25.47 -1.78 33.52
N MET A 154 -24.20 -1.73 33.13
CA MET A 154 -23.12 -2.36 33.91
C MET A 154 -22.88 -1.60 35.23
N GLU A 155 -22.99 -0.28 35.25
CA GLU A 155 -22.91 0.54 36.47
C GLU A 155 -23.95 0.12 37.50
N GLN A 156 -25.19 -0.12 37.10
CA GLN A 156 -26.25 -0.60 37.99
C GLN A 156 -25.91 -1.96 38.64
N PHE A 157 -25.10 -2.75 37.96
CA PHE A 157 -24.56 -4.01 38.51
C PHE A 157 -23.22 -3.85 39.21
N GLY A 158 -22.75 -2.62 39.46
CA GLY A 158 -21.49 -2.34 40.13
C GLY A 158 -20.24 -2.72 39.35
N ARG A 159 -20.35 -2.78 38.03
CA ARG A 159 -19.23 -3.10 37.12
C ARG A 159 -19.00 -1.93 36.16
N GLY A 160 -17.73 -1.58 35.94
CA GLY A 160 -17.33 -0.58 34.97
C GLY A 160 -16.78 -1.24 33.70
N VAL A 161 -17.06 -0.62 32.56
CA VAL A 161 -16.50 -1.03 31.28
C VAL A 161 -15.22 -0.25 31.01
N GLN A 162 -14.09 -0.90 31.09
CA GLN A 162 -12.78 -0.28 30.82
C GLN A 162 -12.62 -0.01 29.33
N LYS A 163 -12.76 -1.07 28.54
CA LYS A 163 -12.56 -1.01 27.09
C LYS A 163 -13.40 -2.06 26.37
N VAL A 164 -13.89 -1.67 25.19
CA VAL A 164 -14.53 -2.57 24.23
C VAL A 164 -13.71 -2.56 22.96
N GLN A 165 -13.52 -3.70 22.36
CA GLN A 165 -12.79 -3.85 21.10
C GLN A 165 -13.50 -4.85 20.20
N VAL A 166 -13.69 -4.49 18.94
CA VAL A 166 -14.06 -5.43 17.89
C VAL A 166 -12.79 -6.19 17.48
N THR A 167 -12.76 -7.49 17.74
CA THR A 167 -11.59 -8.32 17.51
C THR A 167 -11.56 -8.87 16.10
N LYS A 168 -12.73 -9.26 15.58
CA LYS A 168 -12.87 -9.89 14.28
C LYS A 168 -14.28 -9.69 13.73
N ILE A 169 -14.36 -9.48 12.42
CA ILE A 169 -15.61 -9.48 11.67
C ILE A 169 -15.49 -10.56 10.61
N THR A 170 -16.42 -11.50 10.60
CA THR A 170 -16.38 -12.65 9.68
C THR A 170 -17.67 -12.70 8.86
N PRO A 171 -17.61 -12.47 7.56
CA PRO A 171 -18.72 -12.71 6.67
C PRO A 171 -18.89 -14.22 6.41
N PRO A 172 -20.03 -14.68 5.88
CA PRO A 172 -20.21 -16.03 5.39
C PRO A 172 -19.17 -16.40 4.32
N GLU A 173 -18.85 -17.67 4.23
CA GLU A 173 -17.79 -18.18 3.36
C GLU A 173 -18.01 -17.87 1.87
N ASN A 174 -19.26 -17.98 1.40
CA ASN A 174 -19.64 -17.64 0.02
C ASN A 174 -19.39 -16.16 -0.32
N VAL A 175 -19.65 -15.26 0.62
CA VAL A 175 -19.39 -13.81 0.44
C VAL A 175 -17.90 -13.54 0.44
N ARG A 176 -17.15 -14.19 1.34
CA ARG A 176 -15.70 -14.08 1.40
C ARG A 176 -15.05 -14.52 0.10
N GLN A 177 -15.45 -15.67 -0.44
CA GLN A 177 -14.94 -16.17 -1.73
C GLN A 177 -15.27 -15.22 -2.89
N ALA A 178 -16.50 -14.68 -2.92
CA ALA A 178 -16.87 -13.70 -3.93
C ALA A 178 -16.02 -12.44 -3.86
N MET A 179 -15.76 -11.92 -2.66
CA MET A 179 -14.90 -10.75 -2.45
C MET A 179 -13.44 -11.03 -2.83
N ASP A 180 -12.92 -12.21 -2.48
CA ASP A 180 -11.57 -12.62 -2.86
C ASP A 180 -11.43 -12.67 -4.39
N ASN A 181 -12.42 -13.19 -5.10
CA ASN A 181 -12.45 -13.21 -6.56
C ASN A 181 -12.53 -11.80 -7.17
N ILE A 182 -13.35 -10.91 -6.61
CA ILE A 182 -13.45 -9.51 -7.06
C ILE A 182 -12.11 -8.79 -6.82
N ASN A 183 -11.49 -8.99 -5.66
CA ASN A 183 -10.20 -8.39 -5.33
C ASN A 183 -9.07 -8.93 -6.22
N ALA A 184 -9.08 -10.23 -6.54
CA ALA A 184 -8.15 -10.82 -7.50
C ALA A 184 -8.32 -10.18 -8.89
N ALA A 185 -9.55 -10.12 -9.41
CA ALA A 185 -9.82 -9.50 -10.71
C ALA A 185 -9.43 -8.01 -10.76
N ARG A 186 -9.64 -7.27 -9.66
CA ARG A 186 -9.21 -5.88 -9.55
C ARG A 186 -7.69 -5.73 -9.60
N ARG A 187 -6.96 -6.57 -8.86
CA ARG A 187 -5.49 -6.61 -8.88
C ARG A 187 -4.95 -6.97 -10.27
N ASP A 188 -5.58 -7.94 -10.94
CA ASP A 188 -5.20 -8.33 -12.29
C ASP A 188 -5.42 -7.19 -13.29
N GLN A 189 -6.53 -6.45 -13.17
CA GLN A 189 -6.80 -5.27 -13.98
C GLN A 189 -5.78 -4.15 -13.73
N GLU A 190 -5.45 -3.87 -12.47
CA GLU A 190 -4.45 -2.88 -12.11
C GLU A 190 -3.05 -3.27 -12.61
N ALA A 191 -2.68 -4.55 -12.46
CA ALA A 191 -1.43 -5.09 -12.96
C ALA A 191 -1.35 -4.99 -14.49
N ALA A 192 -2.44 -5.32 -15.21
CA ALA A 192 -2.50 -5.19 -16.67
C ALA A 192 -2.37 -3.74 -17.13
N LYS A 193 -3.03 -2.78 -16.44
CA LYS A 193 -2.88 -1.35 -16.72
C LYS A 193 -1.43 -0.88 -16.49
N ALA A 194 -0.86 -1.21 -15.32
CA ALA A 194 0.51 -0.84 -14.99
C ALA A 194 1.52 -1.41 -15.99
N LYS A 195 1.31 -2.68 -16.43
CA LYS A 195 2.13 -3.29 -17.46
C LYS A 195 2.00 -2.57 -18.81
N GLY A 196 0.77 -2.27 -19.23
CA GLY A 196 0.55 -1.53 -20.48
C GLY A 196 1.16 -0.11 -20.47
N GLU A 197 1.13 0.59 -19.34
CA GLU A 197 1.81 1.86 -19.16
C GLU A 197 3.34 1.72 -19.20
N ALA A 198 3.89 0.69 -18.55
CA ALA A 198 5.31 0.40 -18.59
C ALA A 198 5.78 0.08 -20.02
N ASP A 199 5.06 -0.79 -20.74
CA ASP A 199 5.34 -1.13 -22.13
C ASP A 199 5.30 0.11 -23.04
N LYS A 200 4.30 0.97 -22.85
CA LYS A 200 4.20 2.25 -23.58
C LYS A 200 5.41 3.15 -23.32
N ILE A 201 5.83 3.28 -22.04
CA ILE A 201 7.00 4.09 -21.67
C ILE A 201 8.27 3.53 -22.34
N ILE A 202 8.44 2.21 -22.36
CA ILE A 202 9.58 1.56 -23.02
C ILE A 202 9.60 1.89 -24.50
N VAL A 203 8.50 1.68 -25.22
CA VAL A 203 8.41 1.97 -26.65
C VAL A 203 8.67 3.44 -26.97
N VAL A 204 8.13 4.36 -26.18
CA VAL A 204 8.38 5.80 -26.35
C VAL A 204 9.86 6.12 -26.12
N LYS A 205 10.46 5.56 -25.06
CA LYS A 205 11.88 5.80 -24.76
C LYS A 205 12.83 5.20 -25.81
N GLU A 206 12.48 4.03 -26.35
CA GLU A 206 13.22 3.45 -27.46
C GLU A 206 13.14 4.32 -28.74
N ALA A 207 11.96 4.85 -29.04
CA ALA A 207 11.78 5.76 -30.18
C ALA A 207 12.54 7.08 -29.99
N GLU A 208 12.48 7.68 -28.79
CA GLU A 208 13.26 8.87 -28.44
C GLU A 208 14.78 8.62 -28.57
N ALA A 209 15.27 7.51 -28.03
CA ALA A 209 16.68 7.15 -28.11
C ALA A 209 17.14 6.90 -29.56
N GLN A 210 16.28 6.28 -30.39
CA GLN A 210 16.55 6.08 -31.81
C GLN A 210 16.63 7.41 -32.55
N MET A 211 15.68 8.33 -32.32
CA MET A 211 15.68 9.66 -32.89
C MET A 211 16.94 10.45 -32.51
N GLU A 212 17.32 10.43 -31.22
CA GLU A 212 18.53 11.11 -30.75
C GLU A 212 19.79 10.53 -31.40
N ARG A 213 19.85 9.20 -31.50
CA ARG A 213 20.95 8.49 -32.21
C ARG A 213 21.05 8.94 -33.65
N ASP A 214 19.93 9.02 -34.38
CA ASP A 214 19.92 9.39 -35.79
C ASP A 214 20.32 10.87 -35.98
N ILE A 215 19.89 11.76 -35.08
CA ILE A 215 20.34 13.16 -35.07
C ILE A 215 21.84 13.26 -34.80
N LEU A 216 22.38 12.50 -33.82
CA LEU A 216 23.81 12.49 -33.53
C LEU A 216 24.64 11.92 -34.68
N LEU A 217 24.15 10.85 -35.31
CA LEU A 217 24.78 10.30 -36.51
C LEU A 217 24.78 11.32 -37.65
N GLY A 218 23.66 12.00 -37.90
CA GLY A 218 23.56 13.08 -38.90
C GLY A 218 24.56 14.22 -38.64
N LYS A 219 24.66 14.66 -37.37
CA LYS A 219 25.65 15.67 -36.95
C LYS A 219 27.08 15.17 -37.12
N GLY A 220 27.33 13.92 -36.78
CA GLY A 220 28.65 13.29 -36.96
C GLY A 220 29.06 13.24 -38.41
N ILE A 221 28.17 12.81 -39.33
CA ILE A 221 28.41 12.80 -40.78
C ILE A 221 28.62 14.21 -41.34
N ALA A 222 27.81 15.18 -40.89
CA ALA A 222 27.97 16.58 -41.29
C ALA A 222 29.34 17.15 -40.82
N GLY A 223 29.74 16.89 -39.60
CA GLY A 223 31.04 17.28 -39.04
C GLY A 223 32.21 16.63 -39.80
N GLN A 224 32.08 15.34 -40.11
CA GLN A 224 33.07 14.63 -40.92
C GLN A 224 33.22 15.22 -42.32
N ARG A 225 32.10 15.54 -42.99
CA ARG A 225 32.11 16.20 -44.32
C ARG A 225 32.74 17.59 -44.22
N ALA A 226 32.40 18.38 -43.23
CA ALA A 226 33.01 19.70 -43.03
C ALA A 226 34.54 19.58 -42.82
N ALA A 227 34.99 18.66 -42.01
CA ALA A 227 36.42 18.42 -41.78
C ALA A 227 37.15 17.97 -43.03
N ILE A 228 36.54 17.16 -43.90
CA ILE A 228 37.09 16.73 -45.17
C ILE A 228 37.22 17.95 -46.12
N VAL A 229 36.15 18.80 -46.18
CA VAL A 229 36.18 20.01 -47.04
C VAL A 229 37.25 21.01 -46.58
N ASP A 230 37.37 21.23 -45.27
CA ASP A 230 38.42 22.09 -44.68
C ASP A 230 39.80 21.54 -44.94
N GLY A 231 39.99 20.21 -44.80
CA GLY A 231 41.24 19.54 -45.12
C GLY A 231 41.63 19.67 -46.60
N LEU A 232 40.64 19.54 -47.49
CA LEU A 232 40.81 19.73 -48.92
C LEU A 232 41.18 21.17 -49.24
N ALA A 233 40.50 22.16 -48.66
CA ALA A 233 40.76 23.58 -48.86
C ALA A 233 42.21 23.94 -48.44
N LYS A 234 42.67 23.48 -47.27
CA LYS A 234 44.05 23.63 -46.78
C LYS A 234 45.05 22.95 -47.72
N SER A 235 44.78 21.74 -48.18
CA SER A 235 45.66 21.07 -49.12
C SER A 235 45.81 21.79 -50.44
N VAL A 236 44.72 22.37 -50.97
CA VAL A 236 44.74 23.18 -52.19
C VAL A 236 45.55 24.47 -51.96
N GLU A 237 45.44 25.11 -50.82
CA GLU A 237 46.17 26.30 -50.47
C GLU A 237 47.66 26.03 -50.31
N ASP A 238 48.06 24.94 -49.61
CA ASP A 238 49.44 24.48 -49.47
C ASP A 238 50.08 24.10 -50.81
N PHE A 239 49.32 23.50 -51.75
CA PHE A 239 49.80 23.18 -53.09
C PHE A 239 50.01 24.47 -53.92
N LYS A 240 49.09 25.41 -53.80
CA LYS A 240 49.17 26.74 -54.50
C LYS A 240 50.43 27.52 -54.12
N ASP A 241 50.80 27.44 -52.84
CA ASP A 241 52.00 28.14 -52.31
C ASP A 241 53.28 27.47 -52.77
N LYS A 242 53.32 26.15 -52.94
CA LYS A 242 54.50 25.37 -53.33
C LYS A 242 54.71 25.32 -54.85
N PHE A 243 53.69 25.46 -55.67
CA PHE A 243 53.76 25.36 -57.12
C PHE A 243 53.19 26.62 -57.82
N LYS A 244 53.98 27.65 -57.90
CA LYS A 244 53.67 28.89 -58.62
C LYS A 244 53.52 28.61 -60.13
N GLY A 245 52.26 28.51 -60.64
CA GLY A 245 51.99 28.40 -62.06
C GLY A 245 50.99 27.34 -62.46
N ILE A 246 50.45 26.56 -61.50
CA ILE A 246 49.43 25.54 -61.78
C ILE A 246 48.02 26.13 -61.54
N ASN A 247 47.09 25.85 -62.44
CA ASN A 247 45.73 26.37 -62.33
C ASN A 247 44.98 25.66 -61.19
N SER A 248 44.25 26.42 -60.33
CA SER A 248 43.54 25.88 -59.17
C SER A 248 42.60 24.72 -59.54
N THR A 249 42.11 24.65 -60.73
CA THR A 249 41.25 23.61 -61.27
C THR A 249 42.00 22.27 -61.45
N GLU A 250 43.30 22.29 -61.82
CA GLU A 250 44.12 21.11 -61.99
C GLU A 250 44.52 20.49 -60.64
N ILE A 251 44.80 21.36 -59.64
CA ILE A 251 45.07 20.91 -58.27
C ILE A 251 43.84 20.23 -57.68
N LEU A 252 42.66 20.82 -57.87
CA LEU A 252 41.40 20.24 -57.43
C LEU A 252 41.14 18.86 -58.06
N LYS A 253 41.37 18.73 -59.37
CA LYS A 253 41.26 17.44 -60.05
C LYS A 253 42.18 16.37 -59.42
N PHE A 254 43.39 16.72 -59.10
CA PHE A 254 44.37 15.79 -58.53
C PHE A 254 43.96 15.36 -57.12
N VAL A 255 43.48 16.29 -56.27
CA VAL A 255 43.05 16.03 -54.91
C VAL A 255 41.77 15.17 -54.88
N VAL A 256 40.80 15.45 -55.76
CA VAL A 256 39.56 14.65 -55.88
C VAL A 256 39.86 13.22 -56.35
N ILE A 257 40.80 13.04 -57.30
CA ILE A 257 41.22 11.71 -57.76
C ILE A 257 41.95 10.94 -56.63
N THR A 258 42.83 11.59 -55.88
CA THR A 258 43.50 10.97 -54.75
C THR A 258 42.53 10.51 -53.71
N ASN A 259 41.58 11.35 -53.29
CA ASN A 259 40.52 10.98 -52.36
C ASN A 259 39.64 9.85 -52.87
N TYR A 260 39.34 9.83 -54.15
CA TYR A 260 38.59 8.71 -54.72
C TYR A 260 39.34 7.39 -54.58
N PHE A 261 40.67 7.35 -54.85
CA PHE A 261 41.47 6.17 -54.65
C PHE A 261 41.63 5.78 -53.18
N ASP A 262 41.71 6.75 -52.26
CA ASP A 262 41.76 6.48 -50.83
C ASP A 262 40.45 5.86 -50.32
N THR A 263 39.29 6.38 -50.80
CA THR A 263 37.98 5.81 -50.51
C THR A 263 37.85 4.38 -51.08
N LEU A 264 38.29 4.14 -52.28
CA LEU A 264 38.33 2.79 -52.88
C LEU A 264 39.21 1.84 -52.07
N LYS A 265 40.35 2.28 -51.59
CA LYS A 265 41.25 1.51 -50.74
C LYS A 265 40.58 1.17 -49.44
N GLU A 266 39.86 2.09 -48.82
CA GLU A 266 39.13 1.84 -47.59
C GLU A 266 37.96 0.89 -47.75
N VAL A 267 37.20 1.01 -48.85
CA VAL A 267 36.13 0.04 -49.23
C VAL A 267 36.72 -1.33 -49.49
N ALA A 268 37.82 -1.41 -50.21
CA ALA A 268 38.50 -2.70 -50.46
C ALA A 268 39.06 -3.34 -49.21
N ALA A 269 39.50 -2.54 -48.21
CA ALA A 269 40.00 -3.04 -46.94
C ALA A 269 38.91 -3.55 -46.00
N LYS A 270 37.70 -2.98 -46.10
CA LYS A 270 36.55 -3.33 -45.24
C LYS A 270 35.65 -4.43 -45.81
N SER A 271 35.68 -4.68 -47.11
CA SER A 271 34.81 -5.68 -47.75
C SER A 271 35.60 -6.98 -48.06
N HIS A 272 35.23 -8.04 -47.37
CA HIS A 272 35.88 -9.35 -47.53
C HIS A 272 35.51 -10.12 -48.82
N THR A 273 34.63 -9.60 -49.71
CA THR A 273 34.07 -10.41 -50.81
C THR A 273 33.74 -9.71 -52.14
N ASN A 274 34.09 -8.45 -52.35
CA ASN A 274 33.74 -7.80 -53.61
C ASN A 274 34.94 -7.46 -54.48
N THR A 275 35.07 -8.18 -55.57
CA THR A 275 36.00 -7.81 -56.67
C THR A 275 35.43 -6.66 -57.44
N ILE A 276 36.03 -5.44 -57.36
CA ILE A 276 35.63 -4.29 -58.12
C ILE A 276 36.41 -4.31 -59.44
N PHE A 277 35.73 -4.56 -60.56
CA PHE A 277 36.30 -4.43 -61.87
C PHE A 277 36.23 -2.95 -62.32
N MET A 278 37.40 -2.30 -62.41
CA MET A 278 37.51 -0.92 -62.93
C MET A 278 38.22 -0.93 -64.26
N ASN A 279 37.66 -0.22 -65.20
CA ASN A 279 38.25 -0.03 -66.50
C ASN A 279 39.44 0.97 -66.38
N HIS A 280 40.67 0.52 -66.62
CA HIS A 280 41.92 1.25 -66.47
C HIS A 280 42.37 1.98 -67.77
N SER A 281 41.43 2.51 -68.55
CA SER A 281 41.77 3.27 -69.72
C SER A 281 42.14 4.73 -69.34
N PRO A 282 43.19 5.35 -69.92
CA PRO A 282 43.61 6.73 -69.60
C PRO A 282 42.50 7.81 -69.80
N GLY A 283 41.49 7.52 -70.66
CA GLY A 283 40.33 8.38 -70.85
C GLY A 283 39.23 8.24 -69.78
N SER A 284 39.29 7.22 -68.93
CA SER A 284 38.25 6.95 -67.93
C SER A 284 38.27 7.92 -66.75
N VAL A 285 39.39 8.56 -66.45
CA VAL A 285 39.55 9.55 -65.39
C VAL A 285 38.76 10.82 -65.67
N ASP A 286 38.77 11.26 -66.91
CA ASP A 286 38.01 12.47 -67.33
C ASP A 286 36.50 12.20 -67.40
N GLU A 287 36.11 10.98 -67.73
CA GLU A 287 34.71 10.54 -67.68
C GLU A 287 34.16 10.41 -66.24
N VAL A 288 34.96 9.94 -65.31
CA VAL A 288 34.62 9.92 -63.84
C VAL A 288 34.48 11.32 -63.31
N TYR A 289 35.37 12.23 -63.69
CA TYR A 289 35.27 13.63 -63.29
C TYR A 289 34.01 14.32 -63.87
N GLN A 290 33.66 14.08 -65.13
CA GLN A 290 32.41 14.60 -65.70
C GLN A 290 31.19 14.03 -64.99
N ARG A 291 31.15 12.75 -64.71
CA ARG A 291 30.04 12.13 -63.98
C ARG A 291 29.92 12.65 -62.56
N LEU A 292 31.03 12.86 -61.82
CA LEU A 292 31.02 13.48 -60.51
C LEU A 292 30.56 14.93 -60.55
N THR A 293 30.95 15.67 -61.53
CA THR A 293 30.53 17.09 -61.72
C THR A 293 29.04 17.17 -62.05
N CYS A 294 28.54 16.28 -62.90
CA CYS A 294 27.11 16.16 -63.18
C CYS A 294 26.30 15.74 -61.95
N ALA A 295 26.81 14.80 -61.14
CA ALA A 295 26.15 14.33 -59.88
C ALA A 295 26.13 15.45 -58.85
N LEU A 296 27.18 16.26 -58.71
CA LEU A 296 27.24 17.42 -57.81
C LEU A 296 26.26 18.53 -58.25
N ILE A 297 26.15 18.78 -59.53
CA ILE A 297 25.19 19.74 -60.08
C ILE A 297 23.76 19.22 -59.92
N ALA A 298 23.50 17.94 -60.16
CA ALA A 298 22.18 17.32 -59.94
C ALA A 298 21.80 17.28 -58.44
N GLY A 299 22.73 17.00 -57.55
CA GLY A 299 22.50 17.05 -56.10
C GLY A 299 22.26 18.44 -55.54
N GLY A 300 22.88 19.44 -56.13
CA GLY A 300 22.63 20.87 -55.83
C GLY A 300 21.28 21.37 -56.32
N VAL A 301 20.71 20.75 -57.36
CA VAL A 301 19.37 21.04 -57.84
C VAL A 301 18.31 20.28 -57.07
N ALA A 302 18.61 19.06 -56.61
CA ALA A 302 17.68 18.26 -55.77
C ALA A 302 17.46 18.90 -54.36
N GLY A 303 18.45 19.57 -53.78
CA GLY A 303 18.28 20.30 -52.52
C GLY A 303 17.38 21.53 -52.56
N ARG A 304 16.83 21.87 -53.73
CA ARG A 304 15.90 22.99 -53.90
C ARG A 304 14.42 22.57 -53.97
N PHE A 305 14.12 21.26 -53.91
CA PHE A 305 12.75 20.73 -54.05
C PHE A 305 12.17 20.21 -52.73
N ASP A 306 12.90 20.19 -51.61
CA ASP A 306 12.34 19.96 -50.30
C ASP A 306 11.92 21.27 -49.64
N ALA A 307 10.82 21.85 -50.17
CA ALA A 307 10.03 22.76 -49.38
C ALA A 307 9.22 21.95 -48.35
N PRO A 308 9.16 22.35 -47.07
CA PRO A 308 8.40 21.63 -46.07
C PRO A 308 6.93 21.53 -46.53
N PRO A 309 6.24 20.41 -46.22
CA PRO A 309 4.84 20.26 -46.54
C PRO A 309 4.03 21.37 -45.89
N ASP A 310 3.13 21.95 -46.64
CA ASP A 310 2.18 22.99 -46.24
C ASP A 310 1.37 22.48 -45.03
N ASP A 311 1.59 23.06 -43.84
CA ASP A 311 0.88 22.74 -42.58
C ASP A 311 -0.65 22.88 -42.71
N GLY A 312 -1.16 23.54 -43.76
CA GLY A 312 -2.58 23.66 -44.04
C GLY A 312 -3.25 22.38 -44.56
N ALA A 313 -2.50 21.36 -44.98
CA ALA A 313 -3.07 20.09 -45.46
C ALA A 313 -3.50 19.18 -44.31
N VAL A 314 -2.81 19.25 -43.15
CA VAL A 314 -3.12 18.44 -41.95
C VAL A 314 -4.38 18.98 -41.25
N GLU A 315 -4.56 20.30 -41.21
CA GLU A 315 -5.77 20.94 -40.65
C GLU A 315 -7.04 20.62 -41.46
N ARG A 316 -6.91 20.57 -42.78
CA ARG A 316 -8.04 20.21 -43.67
C ARG A 316 -8.42 18.72 -43.57
N ALA A 317 -7.46 17.84 -43.35
CA ALA A 317 -7.72 16.40 -43.11
C ALA A 317 -8.40 16.17 -41.78
N GLN A 318 -8.04 16.88 -40.71
CA GLN A 318 -8.66 16.80 -39.39
C GLN A 318 -10.08 17.40 -39.40
N ALA A 319 -10.33 18.47 -40.10
CA ALA A 319 -11.66 19.07 -40.25
C ALA A 319 -12.63 18.17 -41.04
N ALA A 320 -12.12 17.42 -42.04
CA ALA A 320 -12.90 16.46 -42.81
C ALA A 320 -13.27 15.20 -42.00
N ALA A 321 -12.38 14.76 -41.09
CA ALA A 321 -12.64 13.63 -40.21
C ALA A 321 -13.63 13.96 -39.07
N ALA A 322 -13.67 15.20 -38.62
CA ALA A 322 -14.61 15.66 -37.59
C ALA A 322 -16.05 15.89 -38.14
N GLY A 323 -16.21 16.08 -39.45
CA GLY A 323 -17.50 16.30 -40.07
C GLY A 323 -18.31 15.05 -40.42
N SER A 324 -17.70 13.82 -40.33
CA SER A 324 -18.36 12.58 -40.74
C SER A 324 -18.99 11.76 -39.60
N SER A 325 -18.86 12.20 -38.33
CA SER A 325 -19.40 11.49 -37.16
C SER A 325 -20.78 11.99 -36.66
N GLY A 326 -21.46 12.86 -37.45
CA GLY A 326 -22.67 13.56 -37.01
C GLY A 326 -23.97 13.22 -37.77
N SER A 327 -24.08 12.05 -38.46
CA SER A 327 -25.35 11.67 -39.06
C SER A 327 -25.50 10.15 -39.11
N ASP A 328 -25.85 9.55 -37.98
CA ASP A 328 -26.70 8.36 -37.92
C ASP A 328 -27.26 8.22 -36.49
N GLY A 329 -28.54 8.51 -36.36
CA GLY A 329 -29.27 8.43 -35.11
C GLY A 329 -30.66 9.00 -35.21
N GLY A 330 -31.49 8.38 -36.07
CA GLY A 330 -32.95 8.53 -36.05
C GLY A 330 -33.63 7.35 -35.35
#